data_67519237f0d0b84ca95c8a60bce1d16a
#
_entry.id   67519237f0d0b84ca95c8a60bce1d16a
#
_cell.length_a   1.000
_cell.length_b   1.000
_cell.length_c   1.000
_cell.angle_alpha   90.00
_cell.angle_beta   90.00
_cell.angle_gamma   90.00
#
_symmetry.space_group_name_H-M   'P 1'
#
loop_
_entity.id
_entity.type
_entity.pdbx_description
1 polymer ?
#
loop_
_entity_poly.entity_id
_entity_poly.type
_entity_poly.pdbx_seq_one_letter_code
_entity_poly.pdbx_strand_id
1 'polypeptide(L)'
;MLDLYKLIYKSFLMKTSDIIDYSEFGFDWEKYIEKQAWAIVERIWKFNGRLYLEIGGKFLYDPHASRVLPWFLADSKKRIFSSLKDKADIIFCLNAIDLKNNRQLSSDDIGYGEYCISMISDIENEIGITPKISINRVSDENIEESKQFKEKLYKLGYDAFLRNEIEWYPKDTDKVLSENGYWADDYIEVKWDLILVTGAASSSWKMSTCLWQIYKEQQTWIDSGYAKYETFPIWNLPLNHPVNLAYEAATADIGDYNEMDHYHEKAYSMTSVNYNRDVEAFEIVRDLAKNFLPEDNYTRSYKSPTDMWISTAGFCISNEEVVNQASLLEIDRRIEWYKEIIDRWEGDNIWIKRCEDLKNRV
;
A
#
# COMPACT_ATOMS: atom_id res chain seq x y z
N MET A 1 28.36 -8.49 -2.55
CA MET A 1 26.97 -8.00 -2.31
C MET A 1 26.94 -6.77 -1.40
N LEU A 2 27.59 -6.81 -0.23
CA LEU A 2 27.64 -5.67 0.71
C LEU A 2 28.22 -4.39 0.08
N ASP A 3 29.28 -4.51 -0.71
CA ASP A 3 29.93 -3.36 -1.34
C ASP A 3 29.14 -2.79 -2.53
N LEU A 4 28.42 -3.63 -3.24
CA LEU A 4 27.52 -3.18 -4.33
C LEU A 4 26.30 -2.45 -3.76
N TYR A 5 25.76 -2.93 -2.63
CA TYR A 5 24.68 -2.26 -1.91
C TYR A 5 25.12 -0.88 -1.40
N LYS A 6 26.30 -0.79 -0.77
CA LYS A 6 26.89 0.49 -0.33
C LYS A 6 27.08 1.47 -1.49
N LEU A 7 27.45 0.97 -2.67
CA LEU A 7 27.67 1.80 -3.87
C LEU A 7 26.33 2.30 -4.45
N ILE A 8 25.32 1.43 -4.53
CA ILE A 8 23.97 1.77 -5.02
C ILE A 8 23.29 2.72 -4.05
N TYR A 9 23.38 2.46 -2.75
CA TYR A 9 22.84 3.32 -1.71
C TYR A 9 23.50 4.71 -1.70
N LYS A 10 24.82 4.78 -1.85
CA LYS A 10 25.58 6.04 -2.01
C LYS A 10 25.17 6.84 -3.24
N SER A 11 24.93 6.19 -4.39
CA SER A 11 24.58 6.91 -5.63
C SER A 11 23.20 7.58 -5.57
N PHE A 12 22.27 7.05 -4.77
CA PHE A 12 20.93 7.61 -4.56
C PHE A 12 20.90 8.75 -3.51
N LEU A 13 21.89 8.82 -2.62
CA LEU A 13 21.98 9.81 -1.55
C LEU A 13 22.75 11.09 -1.96
N MET A 14 23.36 11.12 -3.12
CA MET A 14 24.31 12.17 -3.53
C MET A 14 23.68 13.52 -3.92
N LYS A 15 22.62 13.96 -3.25
CA LYS A 15 22.14 15.34 -3.35
C LYS A 15 22.05 16.10 -2.02
N THR A 16 22.48 15.52 -0.90
CA THR A 16 22.57 16.24 0.38
C THR A 16 23.97 16.13 0.97
N SER A 17 24.50 17.25 1.42
CA SER A 17 25.89 17.46 1.87
C SER A 17 26.27 16.79 3.19
N ASP A 18 25.34 16.09 3.85
CA ASP A 18 25.61 15.44 5.13
C ASP A 18 25.62 13.92 4.93
N ILE A 19 26.84 13.39 4.87
CA ILE A 19 27.11 11.96 4.77
C ILE A 19 26.81 11.35 6.13
N ILE A 20 25.65 10.68 6.25
CA ILE A 20 25.46 9.72 7.32
C ILE A 20 26.42 8.56 7.04
N ASP A 21 27.26 8.22 7.99
CA ASP A 21 28.08 7.02 7.90
C ASP A 21 27.19 5.79 8.12
N TYR A 22 26.63 5.26 7.04
CA TYR A 22 25.87 4.00 7.02
C TYR A 22 26.77 2.76 7.21
N SER A 23 27.94 2.91 7.84
CA SER A 23 28.75 1.79 8.26
C SER A 23 28.05 0.98 9.35
N GLU A 24 27.10 1.58 10.09
CA GLU A 24 26.35 0.94 11.15
C GLU A 24 24.99 0.42 10.65
N PHE A 25 24.63 -0.78 11.13
CA PHE A 25 23.35 -1.41 10.83
C PHE A 25 22.25 -0.82 11.69
N GLY A 26 21.29 -0.15 11.08
CA GLY A 26 20.05 0.31 11.75
C GLY A 26 18.92 -0.71 11.67
N PHE A 27 18.93 -1.55 10.61
CA PHE A 27 17.83 -2.46 10.32
C PHE A 27 18.34 -3.80 9.76
N ASP A 28 17.78 -4.90 10.26
CA ASP A 28 18.07 -6.26 9.85
C ASP A 28 17.15 -6.68 8.70
N TRP A 29 17.60 -6.43 7.48
CA TRP A 29 16.82 -6.70 6.27
C TRP A 29 16.61 -8.18 5.98
N GLU A 30 17.55 -9.06 6.34
CA GLU A 30 17.41 -10.52 6.16
C GLU A 30 16.31 -11.07 7.05
N LYS A 31 16.35 -10.71 8.32
CA LYS A 31 15.29 -11.02 9.29
C LYS A 31 13.94 -10.46 8.87
N TYR A 32 13.91 -9.27 8.30
CA TYR A 32 12.66 -8.66 7.82
C TYR A 32 12.04 -9.44 6.67
N ILE A 33 12.82 -9.78 5.64
CA ILE A 33 12.33 -10.56 4.50
C ILE A 33 11.77 -11.89 4.96
N GLU A 34 12.51 -12.61 5.84
CA GLU A 34 12.08 -13.89 6.38
C GLU A 34 10.79 -13.77 7.20
N LYS A 35 10.75 -12.85 8.18
CA LYS A 35 9.60 -12.67 9.05
C LYS A 35 8.37 -12.19 8.30
N GLN A 36 8.53 -11.27 7.36
CA GLN A 36 7.42 -10.73 6.59
C GLN A 36 6.84 -11.77 5.64
N ALA A 37 7.69 -12.54 4.95
CA ALA A 37 7.24 -13.66 4.12
C ALA A 37 6.50 -14.72 4.95
N TRP A 38 7.04 -15.07 6.12
CA TRP A 38 6.40 -16.00 7.03
C TRP A 38 5.04 -15.52 7.53
N ALA A 39 4.94 -14.23 7.92
CA ALA A 39 3.69 -13.63 8.38
C ALA A 39 2.60 -13.65 7.29
N ILE A 40 2.98 -13.51 6.01
CA ILE A 40 2.06 -13.66 4.89
C ILE A 40 1.56 -15.12 4.80
N VAL A 41 2.46 -16.09 4.84
CA VAL A 41 2.11 -17.53 4.79
C VAL A 41 1.22 -17.91 5.99
N GLU A 42 1.55 -17.44 7.18
CA GLU A 42 0.75 -17.64 8.38
C GLU A 42 -0.66 -17.06 8.24
N ARG A 43 -0.78 -15.89 7.61
CA ARG A 43 -2.08 -15.27 7.34
C ARG A 43 -2.89 -16.07 6.33
N ILE A 44 -2.29 -16.64 5.28
CA ILE A 44 -2.96 -17.51 4.32
C ILE A 44 -3.56 -18.73 5.06
N TRP A 45 -2.84 -19.32 6.00
CA TRP A 45 -3.34 -20.48 6.77
C TRP A 45 -4.52 -20.18 7.70
N LYS A 46 -4.83 -18.90 7.97
CA LYS A 46 -6.03 -18.50 8.72
C LYS A 46 -7.31 -18.63 7.89
N PHE A 47 -7.16 -18.77 6.58
CA PHE A 47 -8.28 -18.99 5.68
C PHE A 47 -8.22 -20.41 5.10
N ASN A 48 -9.39 -21.00 4.86
CA ASN A 48 -9.49 -22.30 4.19
C ASN A 48 -9.47 -22.17 2.65
N GLY A 49 -9.09 -21.00 2.14
CA GLY A 49 -9.09 -20.64 0.74
C GLY A 49 -8.10 -19.55 0.44
N ARG A 50 -8.54 -18.34 0.12
CA ARG A 50 -7.72 -17.30 -0.48
C ARG A 50 -7.48 -16.08 0.42
N LEU A 51 -6.29 -15.52 0.32
CA LEU A 51 -5.93 -14.24 0.93
C LEU A 51 -5.80 -13.17 -0.15
N TYR A 52 -6.66 -12.16 -0.10
CA TYR A 52 -6.50 -10.91 -0.84
C TYR A 52 -5.64 -9.95 -0.01
N LEU A 53 -4.38 -9.78 -0.43
CA LEU A 53 -3.40 -8.98 0.26
C LEU A 53 -3.25 -7.62 -0.45
N GLU A 54 -3.85 -6.58 0.14
CA GLU A 54 -3.66 -5.21 -0.31
C GLU A 54 -2.23 -4.75 -0.03
N ILE A 55 -1.55 -4.23 -1.03
CA ILE A 55 -0.18 -3.74 -0.88
C ILE A 55 -0.20 -2.23 -0.65
N GLY A 56 0.24 -1.84 0.54
CA GLY A 56 0.46 -0.44 0.89
C GLY A 56 1.77 0.10 0.32
N GLY A 57 1.81 1.40 0.05
CA GLY A 57 2.98 2.08 -0.50
C GLY A 57 3.39 1.59 -1.88
N LYS A 58 4.65 1.82 -2.25
CA LYS A 58 5.19 1.41 -3.55
C LYS A 58 5.46 -0.09 -3.60
N PHE A 59 5.11 -0.73 -4.72
CA PHE A 59 5.15 -2.19 -4.86
C PHE A 59 6.57 -2.73 -5.12
N LEU A 60 7.28 -2.19 -6.12
CA LEU A 60 8.58 -2.74 -6.53
C LEU A 60 9.76 -2.12 -5.78
N TYR A 61 9.71 -0.82 -5.52
CA TYR A 61 10.83 -0.08 -4.99
C TYR A 61 10.38 1.02 -4.03
N ASP A 62 10.74 0.93 -2.76
CA ASP A 62 10.38 1.85 -1.68
C ASP A 62 11.60 2.60 -1.11
N PRO A 63 12.01 3.71 -1.76
CA PRO A 63 13.19 4.45 -1.33
C PRO A 63 12.99 5.21 -0.02
N HIS A 64 11.76 5.49 0.39
CA HIS A 64 11.48 6.13 1.67
C HIS A 64 11.90 5.21 2.82
N ALA A 65 11.48 3.94 2.78
CA ALA A 65 11.85 2.97 3.80
C ALA A 65 13.37 2.84 3.97
N SER A 66 14.12 2.82 2.86
CA SER A 66 15.58 2.75 2.90
C SER A 66 16.26 3.97 3.52
N ARG A 67 15.62 5.14 3.45
CA ARG A 67 16.16 6.37 4.07
C ARG A 67 15.89 6.44 5.57
N VAL A 68 14.76 5.91 6.00
CA VAL A 68 14.31 5.94 7.41
C VAL A 68 14.89 4.78 8.21
N LEU A 69 15.05 3.63 7.56
CA LEU A 69 15.59 2.41 8.15
C LEU A 69 16.91 2.04 7.44
N PRO A 70 18.07 2.53 7.90
CA PRO A 70 19.36 2.20 7.30
C PRO A 70 19.58 0.69 7.21
N TRP A 71 19.90 0.18 6.01
CA TRP A 71 19.98 -1.22 5.61
C TRP A 71 18.64 -1.89 5.27
N PHE A 72 17.53 -1.18 5.28
CA PHE A 72 16.32 -1.67 4.62
C PHE A 72 16.56 -1.73 3.10
N LEU A 73 16.24 -2.86 2.48
CA LEU A 73 16.32 -2.98 1.02
C LEU A 73 15.08 -2.36 0.38
N ALA A 74 15.27 -1.34 -0.46
CA ALA A 74 14.17 -0.68 -1.15
C ALA A 74 13.34 -1.64 -2.02
N ASP A 75 13.93 -2.76 -2.47
CA ASP A 75 13.30 -3.82 -3.24
C ASP A 75 12.80 -5.01 -2.36
N SER A 76 12.65 -4.84 -1.04
CA SER A 76 12.23 -5.90 -0.13
C SER A 76 10.91 -6.56 -0.54
N LYS A 77 9.89 -5.77 -0.92
CA LYS A 77 8.59 -6.30 -1.38
C LYS A 77 8.76 -7.16 -2.64
N LYS A 78 9.52 -6.68 -3.62
CA LYS A 78 9.87 -7.44 -4.82
C LYS A 78 10.49 -8.78 -4.46
N ARG A 79 11.48 -8.82 -3.56
CA ARG A 79 12.15 -10.07 -3.12
C ARG A 79 11.18 -11.03 -2.47
N ILE A 80 10.33 -10.54 -1.57
CA ILE A 80 9.31 -11.35 -0.89
C ILE A 80 8.34 -11.95 -1.91
N PHE A 81 7.77 -11.12 -2.79
CA PHE A 81 6.75 -11.58 -3.74
C PHE A 81 7.33 -12.45 -4.86
N SER A 82 8.57 -12.18 -5.32
CA SER A 82 9.24 -13.07 -6.27
C SER A 82 9.49 -14.48 -5.68
N SER A 83 9.69 -14.60 -4.36
CA SER A 83 9.79 -15.91 -3.70
C SER A 83 8.46 -16.66 -3.63
N LEU A 84 7.33 -15.97 -3.76
CA LEU A 84 5.98 -16.51 -3.72
C LEU A 84 5.30 -16.59 -5.09
N LYS A 85 5.99 -16.24 -6.18
CA LYS A 85 5.42 -16.08 -7.53
C LYS A 85 4.66 -17.29 -8.06
N ASP A 86 5.11 -18.50 -7.72
CA ASP A 86 4.49 -19.75 -8.19
C ASP A 86 3.20 -20.11 -7.42
N LYS A 87 2.79 -19.26 -6.45
CA LYS A 87 1.63 -19.43 -5.58
C LYS A 87 0.82 -18.15 -5.43
N ALA A 88 1.04 -17.16 -6.29
CA ALA A 88 0.37 -15.87 -6.22
C ALA A 88 -0.18 -15.42 -7.57
N ASP A 89 -1.30 -14.71 -7.52
CA ASP A 89 -1.82 -13.88 -8.61
C ASP A 89 -1.62 -12.40 -8.26
N ILE A 90 -1.62 -11.52 -9.27
CA ILE A 90 -1.56 -10.06 -9.07
C ILE A 90 -2.78 -9.41 -9.72
N ILE A 91 -3.46 -8.55 -8.98
CA ILE A 91 -4.47 -7.62 -9.50
C ILE A 91 -3.89 -6.22 -9.39
N PHE A 92 -3.74 -5.54 -10.53
CA PHE A 92 -3.32 -4.15 -10.59
C PHE A 92 -4.54 -3.24 -10.74
N CYS A 93 -4.72 -2.35 -9.79
CA CYS A 93 -5.84 -1.43 -9.72
C CYS A 93 -5.49 -0.05 -10.29
N LEU A 94 -6.34 0.49 -11.12
CA LEU A 94 -6.27 1.87 -11.58
C LEU A 94 -7.63 2.57 -11.48
N ASN A 95 -7.63 3.91 -11.51
CA ASN A 95 -8.81 4.73 -11.34
C ASN A 95 -9.25 5.33 -12.68
N ALA A 96 -10.46 5.05 -13.12
CA ALA A 96 -11.03 5.55 -14.37
C ALA A 96 -11.13 7.09 -14.42
N ILE A 97 -11.32 7.74 -13.28
CA ILE A 97 -11.34 9.21 -13.20
C ILE A 97 -9.95 9.79 -13.47
N ASP A 98 -8.91 9.21 -12.85
CA ASP A 98 -7.53 9.63 -13.09
C ASP A 98 -7.10 9.36 -14.54
N LEU A 99 -7.63 8.27 -15.13
CA LEU A 99 -7.41 7.93 -16.54
C LEU A 99 -8.04 8.98 -17.48
N LYS A 100 -9.32 9.34 -17.27
CA LYS A 100 -10.02 10.37 -18.03
C LYS A 100 -9.33 11.73 -17.92
N ASN A 101 -8.92 12.10 -16.70
CA ASN A 101 -8.28 13.39 -16.44
C ASN A 101 -6.79 13.40 -16.84
N ASN A 102 -6.25 12.27 -17.28
CA ASN A 102 -4.85 12.09 -17.61
C ASN A 102 -3.92 12.63 -16.52
N ARG A 103 -4.21 12.27 -15.24
CA ARG A 103 -3.50 12.75 -14.07
C ARG A 103 -2.00 12.44 -14.18
N GLN A 104 -1.15 13.39 -13.84
CA GLN A 104 0.29 13.17 -13.73
C GLN A 104 0.64 12.66 -12.33
N LEU A 105 1.40 11.56 -12.27
CA LEU A 105 1.86 10.94 -11.02
C LEU A 105 3.38 11.04 -10.84
N SER A 106 4.09 11.49 -11.87
CA SER A 106 5.55 11.68 -11.84
C SER A 106 5.92 13.04 -12.42
N SER A 107 7.15 13.48 -12.17
CA SER A 107 7.71 14.70 -12.74
C SER A 107 8.07 14.61 -14.24
N ASP A 108 7.81 13.45 -14.87
CA ASP A 108 8.31 13.15 -16.22
C ASP A 108 7.30 13.44 -17.33
N ASP A 109 6.26 14.23 -17.04
CA ASP A 109 5.16 14.58 -17.96
C ASP A 109 4.44 13.37 -18.61
N ILE A 110 4.55 12.19 -17.99
CA ILE A 110 3.90 10.97 -18.46
C ILE A 110 2.46 10.95 -17.99
N GLY A 111 1.51 10.74 -18.91
CA GLY A 111 0.10 10.62 -18.58
C GLY A 111 -0.22 9.37 -17.78
N TYR A 112 -1.32 9.41 -17.01
CA TYR A 112 -1.73 8.33 -16.11
C TYR A 112 -1.76 6.95 -16.75
N GLY A 113 -2.36 6.84 -17.94
CA GLY A 113 -2.46 5.57 -18.66
C GLY A 113 -1.10 4.98 -19.05
N GLU A 114 -0.17 5.79 -19.54
CA GLU A 114 1.17 5.34 -19.89
C GLU A 114 1.97 4.95 -18.64
N TYR A 115 1.85 5.72 -17.57
CA TYR A 115 2.44 5.39 -16.28
C TYR A 115 1.94 4.03 -15.75
N CYS A 116 0.62 3.77 -15.83
CA CYS A 116 0.06 2.47 -15.44
C CYS A 116 0.61 1.32 -16.30
N ILE A 117 0.71 1.50 -17.62
CA ILE A 117 1.27 0.48 -18.51
C ILE A 117 2.74 0.19 -18.17
N SER A 118 3.54 1.21 -17.91
CA SER A 118 4.93 1.02 -17.47
C SER A 118 4.99 0.22 -16.16
N MET A 119 4.20 0.58 -15.15
CA MET A 119 4.16 -0.17 -13.88
C MET A 119 3.73 -1.62 -14.06
N ILE A 120 2.72 -1.89 -14.90
CA ILE A 120 2.24 -3.25 -15.18
C ILE A 120 3.37 -4.07 -15.81
N SER A 121 4.06 -3.52 -16.82
CA SER A 121 5.19 -4.16 -17.47
C SER A 121 6.37 -4.39 -16.52
N ASP A 122 6.67 -3.42 -15.65
CA ASP A 122 7.73 -3.55 -14.64
C ASP A 122 7.41 -4.67 -13.64
N ILE A 123 6.15 -4.76 -13.19
CA ILE A 123 5.70 -5.83 -12.29
C ILE A 123 5.86 -7.20 -12.97
N GLU A 124 5.40 -7.34 -14.21
CA GLU A 124 5.53 -8.59 -14.96
C GLU A 124 7.00 -9.00 -15.12
N ASN A 125 7.85 -8.07 -15.52
CA ASN A 125 9.28 -8.33 -15.75
C ASN A 125 10.03 -8.64 -14.45
N GLU A 126 9.73 -7.93 -13.37
CA GLU A 126 10.50 -7.99 -12.12
C GLU A 126 10.01 -9.09 -11.16
N ILE A 127 8.71 -9.41 -11.16
CA ILE A 127 8.12 -10.46 -10.32
C ILE A 127 7.95 -11.76 -11.10
N GLY A 128 7.69 -11.68 -12.42
CA GLY A 128 7.43 -12.83 -13.27
C GLY A 128 5.98 -13.32 -13.21
N ILE A 129 5.03 -12.45 -12.86
CA ILE A 129 3.59 -12.70 -12.86
C ILE A 129 2.93 -11.65 -13.74
N THR A 130 2.17 -12.07 -14.75
CA THR A 130 1.36 -11.16 -15.56
C THR A 130 0.16 -10.67 -14.75
N PRO A 131 0.05 -9.36 -14.42
CA PRO A 131 -1.06 -8.85 -13.65
C PRO A 131 -2.37 -8.87 -14.42
N LYS A 132 -3.49 -9.11 -13.73
CA LYS A 132 -4.85 -8.80 -14.19
C LYS A 132 -5.20 -7.39 -13.79
N ILE A 133 -5.91 -6.65 -14.62
CA ILE A 133 -6.08 -5.22 -14.44
C ILE A 133 -7.52 -4.92 -14.01
N SER A 134 -7.70 -4.24 -12.90
CA SER A 134 -8.99 -3.72 -12.45
C SER A 134 -9.08 -2.21 -12.71
N ILE A 135 -9.92 -1.81 -13.65
CA ILE A 135 -10.23 -0.40 -13.94
C ILE A 135 -11.42 -0.02 -13.08
N ASN A 136 -11.16 0.66 -11.97
CA ASN A 136 -12.14 0.98 -10.94
C ASN A 136 -12.80 2.35 -11.16
N ARG A 137 -14.01 2.54 -10.63
CA ARG A 137 -14.80 3.77 -10.70
C ARG A 137 -15.24 4.14 -12.11
N VAL A 138 -15.66 3.14 -12.87
CA VAL A 138 -16.23 3.36 -14.19
C VAL A 138 -17.66 3.89 -14.03
N SER A 139 -17.96 5.00 -14.68
CA SER A 139 -19.26 5.66 -14.72
C SER A 139 -19.57 6.14 -16.12
N ASP A 140 -20.80 6.64 -16.36
CA ASP A 140 -21.19 7.19 -17.65
C ASP A 140 -20.26 8.31 -18.14
N GLU A 141 -19.59 8.99 -17.19
CA GLU A 141 -18.70 10.09 -17.50
C GLU A 141 -17.34 9.67 -18.06
N ASN A 142 -16.89 8.43 -17.80
CA ASN A 142 -15.53 7.96 -18.14
C ASN A 142 -15.52 6.58 -18.82
N ILE A 143 -16.69 6.05 -19.18
CA ILE A 143 -16.83 4.71 -19.76
C ILE A 143 -16.11 4.56 -21.10
N GLU A 144 -16.11 5.60 -21.93
CA GLU A 144 -15.50 5.53 -23.27
C GLU A 144 -13.97 5.49 -23.17
N GLU A 145 -13.36 6.33 -22.34
CA GLU A 145 -11.90 6.30 -22.08
C GLU A 145 -11.50 4.98 -21.43
N SER A 146 -12.32 4.46 -20.51
CA SER A 146 -12.09 3.18 -19.86
C SER A 146 -12.12 2.01 -20.84
N LYS A 147 -13.07 1.98 -21.78
CA LYS A 147 -13.15 0.97 -22.84
C LYS A 147 -11.96 1.05 -23.80
N GLN A 148 -11.60 2.25 -24.24
CA GLN A 148 -10.45 2.46 -25.11
C GLN A 148 -9.15 2.00 -24.44
N PHE A 149 -8.99 2.28 -23.15
CA PHE A 149 -7.82 1.85 -22.39
C PHE A 149 -7.82 0.33 -22.19
N LYS A 150 -8.97 -0.29 -21.90
CA LYS A 150 -9.11 -1.76 -21.84
C LYS A 150 -8.69 -2.41 -23.17
N GLU A 151 -9.12 -1.87 -24.30
CA GLU A 151 -8.72 -2.37 -25.62
C GLU A 151 -7.20 -2.22 -25.86
N LYS A 152 -6.62 -1.11 -25.40
CA LYS A 152 -5.17 -0.89 -25.47
C LYS A 152 -4.42 -1.95 -24.65
N LEU A 153 -4.85 -2.22 -23.42
CA LEU A 153 -4.28 -3.27 -22.56
C LEU A 153 -4.41 -4.65 -23.20
N TYR A 154 -5.57 -4.96 -23.78
CA TYR A 154 -5.79 -6.24 -24.47
C TYR A 154 -4.83 -6.42 -25.66
N LYS A 155 -4.57 -5.38 -26.46
CA LYS A 155 -3.58 -5.41 -27.55
C LYS A 155 -2.14 -5.61 -27.06
N LEU A 156 -1.85 -5.27 -25.81
CA LEU A 156 -0.58 -5.50 -25.13
C LEU A 156 -0.50 -6.88 -24.45
N GLY A 157 -1.59 -7.66 -24.46
CA GLY A 157 -1.64 -9.00 -23.88
C GLY A 157 -2.14 -9.04 -22.43
N TYR A 158 -2.74 -7.97 -21.92
CA TYR A 158 -3.24 -7.91 -20.55
C TYR A 158 -4.76 -8.04 -20.48
N ASP A 159 -5.23 -8.86 -19.55
CA ASP A 159 -6.66 -8.97 -19.23
C ASP A 159 -7.09 -7.81 -18.33
N ALA A 160 -8.10 -7.05 -18.75
CA ALA A 160 -8.61 -5.90 -18.03
C ALA A 160 -10.13 -5.99 -17.81
N PHE A 161 -10.57 -5.60 -16.63
CA PHE A 161 -11.94 -5.67 -16.14
C PHE A 161 -12.41 -4.26 -15.74
N LEU A 162 -13.60 -3.89 -16.22
CA LEU A 162 -14.24 -2.64 -15.83
C LEU A 162 -15.05 -2.86 -14.57
N ARG A 163 -14.85 -2.00 -13.58
CA ARG A 163 -15.60 -2.01 -12.32
C ARG A 163 -16.39 -0.72 -12.15
N ASN A 164 -17.69 -0.87 -12.01
CA ASN A 164 -18.59 0.25 -11.90
C ASN A 164 -18.35 1.06 -10.61
N GLU A 165 -18.54 2.36 -10.69
CA GLU A 165 -18.60 3.22 -9.52
C GLU A 165 -19.91 2.94 -8.77
N ILE A 166 -19.80 2.68 -7.46
CA ILE A 166 -20.97 2.49 -6.59
C ILE A 166 -21.23 3.81 -5.89
N GLU A 167 -22.37 4.41 -6.17
CA GLU A 167 -22.78 5.65 -5.52
C GLU A 167 -22.86 5.48 -4.00
N TRP A 168 -22.34 6.44 -3.26
CA TRP A 168 -22.27 6.42 -1.78
C TRP A 168 -21.35 5.35 -1.18
N TYR A 169 -20.54 4.67 -2.01
CA TYR A 169 -19.51 3.75 -1.49
C TYR A 169 -18.55 4.51 -0.56
N PRO A 170 -18.22 3.95 0.57
CA PRO A 170 -18.61 2.66 1.15
C PRO A 170 -19.71 2.76 2.23
N LYS A 171 -20.39 3.91 2.36
CA LYS A 171 -21.30 4.22 3.48
C LYS A 171 -22.63 3.47 3.41
N ASP A 172 -23.11 3.18 2.21
CA ASP A 172 -24.38 2.46 1.99
C ASP A 172 -24.11 0.99 1.72
N THR A 173 -23.99 0.21 2.79
CA THR A 173 -23.68 -1.24 2.73
C THR A 173 -24.70 -2.02 1.91
N ASP A 174 -26.00 -1.68 2.03
CA ASP A 174 -27.06 -2.38 1.29
C ASP A 174 -26.90 -2.16 -0.21
N LYS A 175 -26.57 -0.94 -0.63
CA LYS A 175 -26.30 -0.62 -2.02
C LYS A 175 -25.02 -1.27 -2.52
N VAL A 176 -23.95 -1.29 -1.70
CA VAL A 176 -22.69 -1.95 -2.05
C VAL A 176 -22.88 -3.44 -2.32
N LEU A 177 -23.73 -4.12 -1.55
CA LEU A 177 -23.99 -5.56 -1.68
C LEU A 177 -25.16 -5.91 -2.61
N SER A 178 -25.83 -4.91 -3.19
CA SER A 178 -26.97 -5.10 -4.10
C SER A 178 -26.56 -5.58 -5.49
N GLU A 179 -27.58 -5.89 -6.32
CA GLU A 179 -27.41 -6.23 -7.73
C GLU A 179 -26.71 -5.13 -8.56
N ASN A 180 -26.85 -3.87 -8.15
CA ASN A 180 -26.19 -2.71 -8.78
C ASN A 180 -24.84 -2.34 -8.11
N GLY A 181 -24.44 -3.09 -7.07
CA GLY A 181 -23.18 -2.94 -6.38
C GLY A 181 -22.15 -4.00 -6.77
N TYR A 182 -21.61 -4.70 -5.77
CA TYR A 182 -20.60 -5.74 -5.99
C TYR A 182 -21.07 -6.90 -6.88
N TRP A 183 -22.38 -7.14 -6.98
CA TRP A 183 -22.93 -8.17 -7.83
C TRP A 183 -22.85 -7.83 -9.33
N ALA A 184 -22.89 -6.54 -9.70
CA ALA A 184 -22.96 -6.11 -11.11
C ALA A 184 -21.69 -6.41 -11.92
N ASP A 185 -20.54 -6.38 -11.28
CA ASP A 185 -19.24 -6.50 -11.97
C ASP A 185 -18.83 -7.98 -12.16
N ASP A 186 -18.12 -8.26 -13.24
CA ASP A 186 -17.57 -9.58 -13.53
C ASP A 186 -16.43 -9.94 -12.56
N TYR A 187 -16.44 -11.18 -12.04
CA TYR A 187 -15.36 -11.68 -11.20
C TYR A 187 -14.04 -11.79 -11.97
N ILE A 188 -12.95 -11.36 -11.35
CA ILE A 188 -11.60 -11.56 -11.89
C ILE A 188 -11.11 -12.95 -11.46
N GLU A 189 -11.06 -13.88 -12.40
CA GLU A 189 -10.60 -15.25 -12.12
C GLU A 189 -9.15 -15.24 -11.63
N VAL A 190 -8.90 -15.90 -10.49
CA VAL A 190 -7.58 -16.08 -9.87
C VAL A 190 -7.35 -17.57 -9.65
N LYS A 191 -6.08 -17.98 -9.72
CA LYS A 191 -5.68 -19.38 -9.66
C LYS A 191 -5.18 -19.79 -8.28
N TRP A 192 -4.48 -18.88 -7.61
CA TRP A 192 -3.72 -19.19 -6.40
C TRP A 192 -4.41 -18.72 -5.13
N ASP A 193 -3.89 -19.16 -3.98
CA ASP A 193 -4.43 -18.79 -2.66
C ASP A 193 -3.92 -17.43 -2.17
N LEU A 194 -2.88 -16.87 -2.78
CA LEU A 194 -2.39 -15.53 -2.49
C LEU A 194 -2.69 -14.60 -3.67
N ILE A 195 -3.49 -13.56 -3.44
CA ILE A 195 -3.78 -12.54 -4.43
C ILE A 195 -3.20 -11.21 -3.95
N LEU A 196 -2.17 -10.73 -4.65
CA LEU A 196 -1.53 -9.45 -4.38
C LEU A 196 -2.32 -8.35 -5.10
N VAL A 197 -2.91 -7.42 -4.34
CA VAL A 197 -3.68 -6.31 -4.90
C VAL A 197 -2.89 -5.02 -4.76
N THR A 198 -2.39 -4.51 -5.87
CA THR A 198 -1.59 -3.29 -5.94
C THR A 198 -2.23 -2.26 -6.87
N GLY A 199 -1.61 -1.11 -7.09
CA GLY A 199 -2.15 -0.11 -8.00
C GLY A 199 -1.27 1.12 -8.18
N ALA A 200 -1.64 1.96 -9.14
CA ALA A 200 -0.86 3.10 -9.57
C ALA A 200 -0.72 4.20 -8.49
N ALA A 201 -1.74 4.37 -7.64
CA ALA A 201 -1.78 5.40 -6.62
C ALA A 201 -2.63 4.99 -5.41
N SER A 202 -2.66 5.80 -4.36
CA SER A 202 -3.52 5.60 -3.18
C SER A 202 -5.00 5.57 -3.53
N SER A 203 -5.44 6.36 -4.52
CA SER A 203 -6.82 6.47 -5.00
C SER A 203 -7.28 5.35 -5.93
N SER A 204 -6.48 4.29 -6.13
CA SER A 204 -6.80 3.22 -7.11
C SER A 204 -7.84 2.18 -6.65
N TRP A 205 -8.43 2.35 -5.46
CA TRP A 205 -9.51 1.50 -4.92
C TRP A 205 -9.13 0.04 -4.65
N LYS A 206 -7.91 -0.20 -4.18
CA LYS A 206 -7.38 -1.54 -3.86
C LYS A 206 -8.24 -2.29 -2.84
N MET A 207 -8.54 -1.65 -1.70
CA MET A 207 -9.38 -2.25 -0.64
C MET A 207 -10.76 -2.64 -1.18
N SER A 208 -11.42 -1.76 -1.94
CA SER A 208 -12.69 -2.07 -2.58
C SER A 208 -12.59 -3.26 -3.54
N THR A 209 -11.47 -3.39 -4.27
CA THR A 209 -11.21 -4.52 -5.16
C THR A 209 -11.05 -5.82 -4.37
N CYS A 210 -10.31 -5.81 -3.26
CA CYS A 210 -10.20 -6.97 -2.37
C CYS A 210 -11.57 -7.43 -1.84
N LEU A 211 -12.33 -6.51 -1.25
CA LEU A 211 -13.63 -6.82 -0.65
C LEU A 211 -14.66 -7.29 -1.69
N TRP A 212 -14.64 -6.69 -2.88
CA TRP A 212 -15.49 -7.13 -3.98
C TRP A 212 -15.16 -8.56 -4.45
N GLN A 213 -13.88 -8.86 -4.65
CA GLN A 213 -13.44 -10.21 -5.03
C GLN A 213 -13.86 -11.25 -3.98
N ILE A 214 -13.62 -10.94 -2.71
CA ILE A 214 -14.04 -11.79 -1.58
C ILE A 214 -15.56 -11.97 -1.57
N TYR A 215 -16.34 -10.90 -1.80
CA TYR A 215 -17.79 -11.00 -1.92
C TYR A 215 -18.21 -11.97 -3.04
N LYS A 216 -17.59 -11.87 -4.23
CA LYS A 216 -17.88 -12.78 -5.35
C LYS A 216 -17.53 -14.25 -5.03
N GLU A 217 -16.42 -14.49 -4.35
CA GLU A 217 -16.00 -15.83 -3.96
C GLU A 217 -16.93 -16.46 -2.94
N GLN A 218 -17.46 -15.66 -2.00
CA GLN A 218 -18.47 -16.17 -1.07
C GLN A 218 -19.75 -16.67 -1.79
N GLN A 219 -20.11 -16.07 -2.91
CA GLN A 219 -21.26 -16.54 -3.71
C GLN A 219 -20.99 -17.91 -4.36
N THR A 220 -19.74 -18.33 -4.45
CA THR A 220 -19.32 -19.63 -5.01
C THR A 220 -18.73 -20.56 -3.93
N TRP A 221 -18.95 -20.26 -2.66
CA TRP A 221 -18.52 -21.03 -1.50
C TRP A 221 -16.98 -21.19 -1.39
N ILE A 222 -16.22 -20.24 -1.93
CA ILE A 222 -14.78 -20.16 -1.73
C ILE A 222 -14.53 -19.30 -0.50
N ASP A 223 -13.91 -19.88 0.52
CA ASP A 223 -13.49 -19.12 1.69
C ASP A 223 -12.32 -18.22 1.30
N SER A 224 -12.46 -16.95 1.62
CA SER A 224 -11.44 -15.94 1.31
C SER A 224 -11.48 -14.80 2.30
N GLY A 225 -10.38 -14.08 2.42
CA GLY A 225 -10.29 -12.98 3.35
C GLY A 225 -9.31 -11.91 2.95
N TYR A 226 -9.32 -10.86 3.74
CA TYR A 226 -8.61 -9.62 3.50
C TYR A 226 -7.47 -9.43 4.50
N ALA A 227 -6.32 -8.97 4.03
CA ALA A 227 -5.28 -8.37 4.85
C ALA A 227 -4.55 -7.26 4.07
N LYS A 228 -3.74 -6.49 4.78
CA LYS A 228 -2.97 -5.40 4.22
C LYS A 228 -1.50 -5.53 4.57
N TYR A 229 -0.64 -5.46 3.56
CA TYR A 229 0.80 -5.37 3.74
C TYR A 229 1.18 -3.91 3.98
N GLU A 230 1.69 -3.60 5.16
CA GLU A 230 2.18 -2.26 5.47
C GLU A 230 3.60 -2.30 6.05
N THR A 231 4.39 -1.29 5.71
CA THR A 231 5.71 -1.08 6.32
C THR A 231 5.63 0.05 7.35
N PHE A 232 4.91 1.13 7.02
CA PHE A 232 4.75 2.32 7.83
C PHE A 232 3.27 2.73 7.99
N PRO A 233 2.92 3.42 9.10
CA PRO A 233 3.75 3.59 10.29
C PRO A 233 4.11 2.25 10.93
N ILE A 234 5.19 2.22 11.71
CA ILE A 234 5.56 1.01 12.45
C ILE A 234 4.66 0.92 13.68
N TRP A 235 3.70 0.02 13.64
CA TRP A 235 2.58 -0.05 14.57
C TRP A 235 2.97 -0.28 16.04
N ASN A 236 4.06 -0.99 16.29
CA ASN A 236 4.55 -1.33 17.64
C ASN A 236 5.62 -0.37 18.19
N LEU A 237 5.82 0.78 17.53
CA LEU A 237 6.63 1.88 18.05
C LEU A 237 5.73 3.00 18.60
N PRO A 238 6.23 3.87 19.49
CA PRO A 238 5.49 5.02 19.97
C PRO A 238 5.03 5.95 18.83
N LEU A 239 3.93 6.67 19.04
CA LEU A 239 3.40 7.63 18.06
C LEU A 239 4.45 8.70 17.69
N ASN A 240 5.20 9.19 18.67
CA ASN A 240 6.24 10.20 18.48
C ASN A 240 7.63 9.60 18.19
N HIS A 241 7.70 8.30 17.87
CA HIS A 241 8.98 7.71 17.46
C HIS A 241 9.44 8.37 16.15
N PRO A 242 10.73 8.76 16.01
CA PRO A 242 11.25 9.45 14.83
C PRO A 242 10.89 8.79 13.51
N VAL A 243 10.91 7.46 13.44
CA VAL A 243 10.48 6.68 12.26
C VAL A 243 9.04 6.99 11.86
N ASN A 244 8.11 7.00 12.82
CA ASN A 244 6.70 7.27 12.56
C ASN A 244 6.49 8.74 12.17
N LEU A 245 7.23 9.67 12.78
CA LEU A 245 7.19 11.08 12.42
C LEU A 245 7.76 11.33 11.01
N ALA A 246 8.81 10.62 10.62
CA ALA A 246 9.38 10.70 9.27
C ALA A 246 8.41 10.19 8.20
N TYR A 247 7.65 9.15 8.50
CA TYR A 247 6.57 8.68 7.61
C TYR A 247 5.48 9.75 7.46
N GLU A 248 5.02 10.35 8.57
CA GLU A 248 4.01 11.41 8.56
C GLU A 248 4.49 12.65 7.79
N ALA A 249 5.78 13.02 7.91
CA ALA A 249 6.38 14.06 7.11
C ALA A 249 6.40 13.72 5.62
N ALA A 250 6.64 12.44 5.28
CA ALA A 250 6.68 11.98 3.89
C ALA A 250 5.29 11.94 3.21
N THR A 251 4.21 12.04 3.97
CA THR A 251 2.82 11.98 3.52
C THR A 251 2.03 13.24 3.82
N ALA A 252 2.73 14.34 4.16
CA ALA A 252 2.11 15.61 4.51
C ALA A 252 1.28 16.20 3.35
N ASP A 253 1.70 15.99 2.11
CA ASP A 253 1.05 16.45 0.87
C ASP A 253 -0.27 15.72 0.57
N ILE A 254 -0.41 14.48 1.01
CA ILE A 254 -1.64 13.68 0.82
C ILE A 254 -2.56 13.69 2.05
N GLY A 255 -2.17 14.41 3.11
CA GLY A 255 -2.98 14.59 4.31
C GLY A 255 -3.02 13.37 5.24
N ASP A 256 -2.15 12.38 5.06
CA ASP A 256 -2.03 11.27 5.99
C ASP A 256 -1.32 11.71 7.27
N TYR A 257 -1.80 11.21 8.40
CA TYR A 257 -1.15 11.39 9.70
C TYR A 257 -1.30 10.13 10.54
N ASN A 258 -0.38 9.99 11.48
CA ASN A 258 -0.39 8.86 12.40
C ASN A 258 -1.27 9.19 13.61
N GLU A 259 -1.97 8.18 14.07
CA GLU A 259 -2.76 8.24 15.30
C GLU A 259 -2.70 6.94 16.09
N MET A 260 -3.11 7.02 17.34
CA MET A 260 -3.25 5.84 18.18
C MET A 260 -4.44 5.02 17.72
N ASP A 261 -4.23 3.73 17.50
CA ASP A 261 -5.31 2.79 17.20
C ASP A 261 -6.13 2.51 18.47
N HIS A 262 -7.16 3.33 18.68
CA HIS A 262 -8.05 3.21 19.84
C HIS A 262 -8.86 1.91 19.85
N TYR A 263 -9.07 1.27 18.70
CA TYR A 263 -9.68 -0.06 18.62
C TYR A 263 -8.75 -1.12 19.18
N HIS A 264 -7.45 -1.04 18.86
CA HIS A 264 -6.44 -1.97 19.34
C HIS A 264 -6.25 -1.86 20.85
N GLU A 265 -6.17 -0.64 21.36
CA GLU A 265 -6.09 -0.39 22.79
C GLU A 265 -7.30 -0.95 23.53
N LYS A 266 -8.52 -0.71 23.01
CA LYS A 266 -9.77 -1.22 23.59
C LYS A 266 -9.83 -2.75 23.56
N ALA A 267 -9.35 -3.39 22.50
CA ALA A 267 -9.46 -4.83 22.31
C ALA A 267 -8.41 -5.63 23.10
N TYR A 268 -7.20 -5.07 23.24
CA TYR A 268 -6.03 -5.81 23.72
C TYR A 268 -5.33 -5.15 24.90
N SER A 269 -5.72 -3.96 25.33
CA SER A 269 -5.03 -3.13 26.33
C SER A 269 -3.55 -2.87 25.96
N MET A 270 -3.28 -2.78 24.66
CA MET A 270 -1.98 -2.52 24.08
C MET A 270 -2.05 -1.32 23.16
N THR A 271 -1.04 -0.46 23.22
CA THR A 271 -0.91 0.67 22.30
C THR A 271 -0.48 0.18 20.91
N SER A 272 -1.03 0.77 19.87
CA SER A 272 -0.61 0.57 18.50
C SER A 272 -0.74 1.88 17.75
N VAL A 273 0.14 2.12 16.77
CA VAL A 273 0.10 3.27 15.87
C VAL A 273 -0.40 2.83 14.51
N ASN A 274 -1.33 3.60 13.98
CA ASN A 274 -1.87 3.38 12.65
C ASN A 274 -1.97 4.73 11.92
N TYR A 275 -2.34 4.76 10.67
CA TYR A 275 -2.64 6.04 10.03
C TYR A 275 -4.17 6.26 9.93
N ASN A 276 -4.55 7.53 9.94
CA ASN A 276 -5.93 7.97 10.04
C ASN A 276 -6.89 7.25 9.08
N ARG A 277 -6.50 7.05 7.82
CA ARG A 277 -7.37 6.43 6.82
C ARG A 277 -7.75 4.98 7.14
N ASP A 278 -6.85 4.19 7.73
CA ASP A 278 -7.17 2.81 8.11
C ASP A 278 -8.01 2.77 9.39
N VAL A 279 -7.79 3.70 10.31
CA VAL A 279 -8.63 3.83 11.52
C VAL A 279 -10.06 4.23 11.12
N GLU A 280 -10.22 5.22 10.24
CA GLU A 280 -11.53 5.65 9.71
C GLU A 280 -12.21 4.55 8.87
N ALA A 281 -11.44 3.82 8.06
CA ALA A 281 -11.98 2.77 7.20
C ALA A 281 -12.32 1.47 7.93
N PHE A 282 -11.81 1.27 9.15
CA PHE A 282 -11.95 -0.01 9.86
C PHE A 282 -13.41 -0.40 10.12
N GLU A 283 -14.25 0.54 10.55
CA GLU A 283 -15.68 0.24 10.77
C GLU A 283 -16.38 -0.20 9.50
N ILE A 284 -16.03 0.40 8.37
CA ILE A 284 -16.57 0.06 7.06
C ILE A 284 -16.17 -1.36 6.67
N VAL A 285 -14.90 -1.71 6.79
CA VAL A 285 -14.41 -3.06 6.51
C VAL A 285 -15.09 -4.08 7.40
N ARG A 286 -15.20 -3.77 8.71
CA ARG A 286 -15.85 -4.64 9.70
C ARG A 286 -17.34 -4.85 9.40
N ASP A 287 -18.05 -3.79 9.05
CA ASP A 287 -19.47 -3.86 8.77
C ASP A 287 -19.75 -4.58 7.45
N LEU A 288 -18.97 -4.32 6.39
CA LEU A 288 -19.04 -5.09 5.15
C LEU A 288 -18.76 -6.58 5.42
N ALA A 289 -17.66 -6.88 6.11
CA ALA A 289 -17.27 -8.25 6.44
C ALA A 289 -18.41 -9.00 7.19
N LYS A 290 -19.04 -8.36 8.16
CA LYS A 290 -20.16 -8.96 8.90
C LYS A 290 -21.37 -9.29 8.04
N ASN A 291 -21.62 -8.52 6.99
CA ASN A 291 -22.80 -8.66 6.16
C ASN A 291 -22.69 -9.77 5.12
N PHE A 292 -21.47 -10.12 4.67
CA PHE A 292 -21.33 -11.09 3.62
C PHE A 292 -20.38 -12.27 3.91
N LEU A 293 -19.53 -12.19 4.95
CA LEU A 293 -18.65 -13.30 5.33
C LEU A 293 -19.30 -14.21 6.38
N PRO A 294 -18.99 -15.52 6.38
CA PRO A 294 -19.37 -16.44 7.45
C PRO A 294 -18.84 -16.02 8.82
N GLU A 295 -19.51 -16.46 9.90
CA GLU A 295 -19.14 -16.06 11.28
C GLU A 295 -17.74 -16.52 11.69
N ASP A 296 -17.29 -17.64 11.15
CA ASP A 296 -15.97 -18.25 11.40
C ASP A 296 -14.86 -17.71 10.49
N ASN A 297 -15.21 -16.85 9.51
CA ASN A 297 -14.17 -16.24 8.66
C ASN A 297 -13.24 -15.32 9.46
N TYR A 298 -11.94 -15.52 9.28
CA TYR A 298 -10.93 -14.82 10.07
C TYR A 298 -10.98 -13.28 9.90
N THR A 299 -11.37 -12.75 8.73
CA THR A 299 -11.52 -11.30 8.52
C THR A 299 -12.57 -10.69 9.48
N ARG A 300 -13.64 -11.43 9.82
CA ARG A 300 -14.65 -10.98 10.81
C ARG A 300 -14.10 -10.93 12.23
N SER A 301 -13.02 -11.64 12.50
CA SER A 301 -12.40 -11.66 13.84
C SER A 301 -11.56 -10.43 14.14
N TYR A 302 -11.24 -9.61 13.16
CA TYR A 302 -10.48 -8.38 13.36
C TYR A 302 -11.18 -7.42 14.31
N LYS A 303 -10.48 -6.98 15.33
CA LYS A 303 -10.96 -6.07 16.38
C LYS A 303 -10.39 -4.66 16.21
N SER A 304 -9.36 -4.51 15.37
CA SER A 304 -8.68 -3.24 15.12
C SER A 304 -8.14 -3.18 13.69
N PRO A 305 -7.90 -1.97 13.15
CA PRO A 305 -7.19 -1.82 11.88
C PRO A 305 -5.80 -2.47 11.90
N THR A 306 -5.11 -2.48 13.04
CA THR A 306 -3.82 -3.16 13.18
C THR A 306 -3.92 -4.68 12.93
N ASP A 307 -5.06 -5.33 13.27
CA ASP A 307 -5.26 -6.76 12.99
C ASP A 307 -5.32 -7.07 11.49
N MET A 308 -5.74 -6.11 10.68
CA MET A 308 -5.74 -6.26 9.22
C MET A 308 -4.32 -6.28 8.65
N TRP A 309 -3.36 -5.69 9.36
CA TRP A 309 -2.01 -5.51 8.84
C TRP A 309 -1.17 -6.78 8.95
N ILE A 310 -0.30 -6.95 7.96
CA ILE A 310 0.87 -7.81 8.01
C ILE A 310 2.08 -6.87 7.96
N SER A 311 2.67 -6.59 9.11
CA SER A 311 3.79 -5.67 9.28
C SER A 311 4.72 -6.15 10.38
N THR A 312 5.96 -6.45 10.01
CA THR A 312 6.98 -6.99 10.92
C THR A 312 8.20 -6.09 11.07
N ALA A 313 8.19 -4.91 10.43
CA ALA A 313 9.34 -4.01 10.39
C ALA A 313 9.86 -3.61 11.78
N GLY A 314 8.97 -3.31 12.73
CA GLY A 314 9.37 -2.92 14.07
C GLY A 314 10.11 -4.00 14.88
N PHE A 315 10.02 -5.27 14.47
CA PHE A 315 10.79 -6.36 15.08
C PHE A 315 12.18 -6.56 14.48
N CYS A 316 12.54 -5.73 13.50
CA CYS A 316 13.76 -5.86 12.70
C CYS A 316 14.68 -4.64 12.83
N ILE A 317 14.34 -3.67 13.67
CA ILE A 317 15.25 -2.57 14.05
C ILE A 317 16.35 -3.18 14.92
N SER A 318 17.60 -2.95 14.53
CA SER A 318 18.79 -3.49 15.20
C SER A 318 19.58 -2.42 15.97
N ASN A 319 19.43 -1.16 15.60
CA ASN A 319 20.04 -0.01 16.28
C ASN A 319 19.12 1.21 16.23
N GLU A 320 18.48 1.51 17.35
CA GLU A 320 17.53 2.61 17.51
C GLU A 320 18.18 3.98 17.27
N GLU A 321 19.41 4.20 17.69
CA GLU A 321 20.09 5.49 17.55
C GLU A 321 20.32 5.82 16.06
N VAL A 322 20.80 4.84 15.29
CA VAL A 322 21.03 4.98 13.84
C VAL A 322 19.71 5.24 13.11
N VAL A 323 18.64 4.52 13.47
CA VAL A 323 17.33 4.69 12.88
C VAL A 323 16.71 6.05 13.21
N ASN A 324 16.87 6.51 14.46
CA ASN A 324 16.37 7.82 14.90
C ASN A 324 17.07 8.96 14.16
N GLN A 325 18.40 8.90 14.03
CA GLN A 325 19.17 9.91 13.27
C GLN A 325 18.76 9.94 11.79
N ALA A 326 18.63 8.77 11.16
CA ALA A 326 18.21 8.66 9.77
C ALA A 326 16.79 9.25 9.55
N SER A 327 15.90 9.00 10.50
CA SER A 327 14.52 9.50 10.46
C SER A 327 14.45 11.03 10.56
N LEU A 328 15.24 11.63 11.44
CA LEU A 328 15.31 13.09 11.56
C LEU A 328 15.83 13.74 10.28
N LEU A 329 16.86 13.16 9.66
CA LEU A 329 17.38 13.63 8.39
C LEU A 329 16.37 13.48 7.24
N GLU A 330 15.53 12.43 7.26
CA GLU A 330 14.47 12.31 6.27
C GLU A 330 13.40 13.41 6.45
N ILE A 331 13.08 13.82 7.68
CA ILE A 331 12.18 14.96 7.92
C ILE A 331 12.79 16.25 7.33
N ASP A 332 14.07 16.51 7.57
CA ASP A 332 14.76 17.67 7.01
C ASP A 332 14.78 17.64 5.48
N ARG A 333 15.07 16.47 4.90
CA ARG A 333 15.02 16.29 3.46
C ARG A 333 13.62 16.54 2.88
N ARG A 334 12.55 16.19 3.60
CA ARG A 334 11.17 16.45 3.19
C ARG A 334 10.84 17.94 3.22
N ILE A 335 11.29 18.66 4.23
CA ILE A 335 11.15 20.12 4.32
C ILE A 335 11.78 20.78 3.08
N GLU A 336 13.03 20.42 2.73
CA GLU A 336 13.70 20.99 1.56
C GLU A 336 12.99 20.61 0.25
N TRP A 337 12.52 19.37 0.12
CA TRP A 337 11.79 18.93 -1.06
C TRP A 337 10.45 19.68 -1.23
N TYR A 338 9.69 19.90 -0.14
CA TYR A 338 8.46 20.69 -0.20
C TYR A 338 8.72 22.15 -0.55
N LYS A 339 9.82 22.75 -0.09
CA LYS A 339 10.23 24.09 -0.52
C LYS A 339 10.47 24.16 -2.03
N GLU A 340 11.19 23.17 -2.58
CA GLU A 340 11.44 23.10 -4.03
C GLU A 340 10.14 22.97 -4.84
N ILE A 341 9.15 22.21 -4.36
CA ILE A 341 7.85 22.08 -5.01
C ILE A 341 7.06 23.39 -4.96
N ILE A 342 7.01 24.03 -3.79
CA ILE A 342 6.29 25.29 -3.60
C ILE A 342 6.88 26.38 -4.48
N ASP A 343 8.20 26.45 -4.61
CA ASP A 343 8.88 27.40 -5.49
C ASP A 343 8.51 27.21 -6.98
N ARG A 344 8.04 26.00 -7.37
CA ARG A 344 7.49 25.70 -8.70
C ARG A 344 5.98 25.94 -8.81
N TRP A 345 5.32 26.49 -7.80
CA TRP A 345 3.87 26.74 -7.71
C TRP A 345 2.98 25.48 -7.65
N GLU A 346 3.55 24.35 -7.19
CA GLU A 346 2.85 23.06 -7.16
C GLU A 346 2.49 22.60 -5.73
N GLY A 347 2.69 23.43 -4.69
CA GLY A 347 2.56 23.01 -3.29
C GLY A 347 1.92 24.02 -2.35
N ASP A 348 1.76 23.62 -1.09
CA ASP A 348 1.20 24.43 0.00
C ASP A 348 2.19 24.52 1.17
N ASN A 349 2.42 25.73 1.69
CA ASN A 349 3.28 25.99 2.86
C ASN A 349 2.82 25.22 4.13
N ILE A 350 1.60 24.74 4.18
CA ILE A 350 1.10 23.92 5.29
C ILE A 350 1.90 22.61 5.42
N TRP A 351 2.43 22.07 4.33
CA TRP A 351 3.24 20.85 4.35
C TRP A 351 4.58 21.05 5.06
N ILE A 352 5.25 22.20 4.79
CA ILE A 352 6.49 22.58 5.47
C ILE A 352 6.23 22.76 6.96
N LYS A 353 5.22 23.56 7.31
CA LYS A 353 4.87 23.82 8.71
C LYS A 353 4.59 22.50 9.45
N ARG A 354 3.87 21.58 8.83
CA ARG A 354 3.59 20.27 9.41
C ARG A 354 4.88 19.49 9.69
N CYS A 355 5.82 19.46 8.73
CA CYS A 355 7.12 18.80 8.94
C CYS A 355 7.93 19.44 10.07
N GLU A 356 7.93 20.78 10.18
CA GLU A 356 8.58 21.50 11.28
C GLU A 356 7.93 21.17 12.63
N ASP A 357 6.59 21.13 12.70
CA ASP A 357 5.86 20.73 13.90
C ASP A 357 6.19 19.28 14.32
N LEU A 358 6.29 18.35 13.35
CA LEU A 358 6.70 16.97 13.59
C LEU A 358 8.11 16.88 14.13
N LYS A 359 9.05 17.65 13.56
CA LYS A 359 10.45 17.70 14.03
C LYS A 359 10.56 18.17 15.47
N ASN A 360 9.69 19.09 15.90
CA ASN A 360 9.65 19.61 17.27
C ASN A 360 9.03 18.63 18.29
N ARG A 361 8.47 17.51 17.84
CA ARG A 361 7.86 16.46 18.71
C ARG A 361 8.88 15.40 19.13
N VAL A 362 10.07 15.39 18.54
CA VAL A 362 11.21 14.54 18.91
C VAL A 362 12.01 15.24 20.02
#